data_c4f9a5ce48c825061975f4020e3ce750
#
_entry.id   c4f9a5ce48c825061975f4020e3ce750
#
_cell.length_a   1.000
_cell.length_b   1.000
_cell.length_c   1.000
_cell.angle_alpha   90.00
_cell.angle_beta   90.00
_cell.angle_gamma   90.00
#
_symmetry.space_group_name_H-M   'P 1'
#
loop_
_entity.id
_entity.type
_entity.pdbx_description
1 polymer ?
#
loop_
_entity_poly.entity_id
_entity_poly.type
_entity_poly.pdbx_seq_one_letter_code
_entity_poly.pdbx_strand_id
1 'polypeptide(L)'
;EFSGSCAGCAETSYARLITQLFGEHMYISNATGCSSIWGGPAATAPYTVNKDSKQGPAWANSLFEDNAEHGFGMYLGQKTLRDQAIAKLEKMAASDKASDEFKAAFAKFMETKDNTKENTPDAQALIAEVEKAAAAGCPDAAEVLEKKQYLAKKSVWIFGGDGWAYDIGFGGLDHVLASGENVNVMVFDTEMYSNTGGQASKASNIGEVCQFAAAGKEISKKSLAEIAMSYGYVYVAQIALGANPN
;
A
#
# COMPACT_ATOMS: atom_id res chain seq x y z
N GLU A 1 13.81 19.54 -0.45
CA GLU A 1 12.61 19.97 -1.17
C GLU A 1 11.43 20.08 -0.22
N PHE A 2 10.53 21.01 -0.49
CA PHE A 2 9.37 21.27 0.36
C PHE A 2 8.14 20.59 -0.26
N SER A 3 7.37 19.87 0.57
CA SER A 3 6.09 19.33 0.15
C SER A 3 5.05 20.45 -0.02
N GLY A 4 3.98 20.19 -0.78
CA GLY A 4 2.85 21.11 -0.90
C GLY A 4 1.93 21.16 0.33
N SER A 5 2.31 20.56 1.46
CA SER A 5 1.52 20.57 2.69
C SER A 5 1.62 21.90 3.44
N CYS A 6 0.65 22.15 4.33
CA CYS A 6 0.65 23.33 5.18
C CYS A 6 1.86 23.34 6.12
N ALA A 7 2.29 24.53 6.55
CA ALA A 7 3.34 24.68 7.56
C ALA A 7 2.95 23.95 8.84
N GLY A 8 3.84 23.08 9.34
CA GLY A 8 3.60 22.31 10.55
C GLY A 8 2.74 21.05 10.38
N CYS A 9 2.34 20.70 9.15
CA CYS A 9 1.60 19.48 8.89
C CYS A 9 2.43 18.24 9.18
N ALA A 10 1.94 17.33 10.02
CA ALA A 10 2.64 16.10 10.37
C ALA A 10 2.43 14.95 9.35
N GLU A 11 1.40 15.00 8.51
CA GLU A 11 1.07 13.91 7.56
C GLU A 11 2.26 13.53 6.68
N THR A 12 2.93 14.52 6.10
CA THR A 12 4.09 14.29 5.21
C THR A 12 5.28 13.67 5.91
N SER A 13 5.44 13.88 7.23
CA SER A 13 6.50 13.26 8.02
C SER A 13 6.27 11.75 8.14
N TYR A 14 5.04 11.32 8.39
CA TYR A 14 4.67 9.91 8.44
C TYR A 14 4.76 9.25 7.06
N ALA A 15 4.21 9.90 6.03
CA ALA A 15 4.31 9.39 4.65
C ALA A 15 5.76 9.21 4.22
N ARG A 16 6.64 10.16 4.55
CA ARG A 16 8.07 10.08 4.25
C ARG A 16 8.73 8.91 4.98
N LEU A 17 8.44 8.71 6.27
CA LEU A 17 9.00 7.60 7.04
C LEU A 17 8.61 6.25 6.42
N ILE A 18 7.34 6.05 6.13
CA ILE A 18 6.84 4.81 5.52
C ILE A 18 7.47 4.58 4.15
N THR A 19 7.56 5.61 3.31
CA THR A 19 8.14 5.46 1.97
C THR A 19 9.67 5.32 1.99
N GLN A 20 10.36 5.79 3.00
CA GLN A 20 11.78 5.49 3.21
C GLN A 20 12.01 4.01 3.56
N LEU A 21 11.09 3.40 4.30
CA LEU A 21 11.18 2.01 4.72
C LEU A 21 10.73 1.02 3.63
N PHE A 22 9.69 1.35 2.89
CA PHE A 22 8.98 0.40 2.01
C PHE A 22 8.85 0.87 0.56
N GLY A 23 9.21 2.11 0.24
CA GLY A 23 8.88 2.78 -1.02
C GLY A 23 9.28 2.03 -2.28
N GLU A 24 10.39 1.30 -2.28
CA GLU A 24 10.85 0.49 -3.43
C GLU A 24 9.87 -0.63 -3.81
N HIS A 25 9.01 -1.02 -2.87
CA HIS A 25 8.09 -2.15 -3.02
C HIS A 25 6.63 -1.75 -2.74
N MET A 26 6.30 -0.45 -2.84
CA MET A 26 4.99 0.08 -2.50
C MET A 26 4.13 0.39 -3.71
N TYR A 27 2.85 0.02 -3.61
CA TYR A 27 1.75 0.64 -4.34
C TYR A 27 0.90 1.42 -3.34
N ILE A 28 0.55 2.65 -3.66
CA ILE A 28 -0.25 3.53 -2.82
C ILE A 28 -1.54 3.87 -3.54
N SER A 29 -2.68 3.49 -2.94
CA SER A 29 -4.00 3.99 -3.27
C SER A 29 -4.34 5.10 -2.30
N ASN A 30 -4.60 6.31 -2.77
CA ASN A 30 -4.79 7.48 -1.92
C ASN A 30 -6.20 8.05 -2.09
N ALA A 31 -6.92 8.24 -0.99
CA ALA A 31 -8.20 8.92 -0.98
C ALA A 31 -8.04 10.40 -1.29
N THR A 32 -8.93 10.96 -2.12
CA THR A 32 -8.97 12.41 -2.34
C THR A 32 -9.11 13.15 -1.01
N GLY A 33 -8.24 14.13 -0.77
CA GLY A 33 -8.15 14.89 0.46
C GLY A 33 -6.81 15.59 0.57
N CYS A 34 -6.38 15.98 1.78
CA CYS A 34 -5.08 16.63 1.99
C CYS A 34 -3.92 15.80 1.43
N SER A 35 -3.91 14.49 1.66
CA SER A 35 -2.83 13.62 1.18
C SER A 35 -2.73 13.53 -0.34
N SER A 36 -3.82 13.73 -1.08
CA SER A 36 -3.78 13.84 -2.54
C SER A 36 -3.33 15.22 -3.02
N ILE A 37 -3.63 16.27 -2.26
CA ILE A 37 -3.25 17.64 -2.60
C ILE A 37 -1.74 17.86 -2.43
N TRP A 38 -1.13 17.38 -1.37
CA TRP A 38 0.31 17.46 -1.20
C TRP A 38 1.08 16.32 -1.89
N GLY A 39 0.44 15.19 -2.17
CA GLY A 39 1.07 14.01 -2.78
C GLY A 39 1.00 13.93 -4.30
N GLY A 40 -0.01 14.57 -4.93
CA GLY A 40 -0.27 14.46 -6.36
C GLY A 40 0.58 15.32 -7.29
N PRO A 41 0.83 16.62 -6.97
CA PRO A 41 1.56 17.49 -7.88
C PRO A 41 3.01 17.04 -8.08
N ALA A 42 3.42 16.79 -9.32
CA ALA A 42 4.74 16.26 -9.66
C ALA A 42 5.91 17.10 -9.15
N ALA A 43 5.76 18.44 -9.15
CA ALA A 43 6.82 19.36 -8.73
C ALA A 43 7.11 19.32 -7.20
N THR A 44 6.14 18.93 -6.39
CA THR A 44 6.22 18.94 -4.91
C THR A 44 5.90 17.59 -4.30
N ALA A 45 5.77 16.54 -5.11
CA ALA A 45 5.46 15.19 -4.62
C ALA A 45 6.57 14.72 -3.66
N PRO A 46 6.18 14.22 -2.46
CA PRO A 46 7.16 13.71 -1.50
C PRO A 46 7.68 12.32 -1.89
N TYR A 47 7.09 11.72 -2.91
CA TYR A 47 7.40 10.37 -3.39
C TYR A 47 8.48 10.44 -4.47
N THR A 48 9.55 9.68 -4.27
CA THR A 48 10.68 9.64 -5.20
C THR A 48 11.24 8.23 -5.32
N VAL A 49 12.15 8.04 -6.24
CA VAL A 49 12.84 6.76 -6.44
C VAL A 49 14.14 6.71 -5.65
N ASN A 50 14.53 5.53 -5.22
CA ASN A 50 15.86 5.27 -4.71
C ASN A 50 16.87 5.48 -5.85
N LYS A 51 17.98 6.18 -5.54
CA LYS A 51 18.99 6.55 -6.56
C LYS A 51 19.75 5.33 -7.09
N ASP A 52 19.89 4.29 -6.28
CA ASP A 52 20.63 3.08 -6.63
C ASP A 52 19.75 2.08 -7.38
N SER A 53 18.63 1.68 -6.79
CA SER A 53 17.70 0.69 -7.38
C SER A 53 16.82 1.26 -8.49
N LYS A 54 16.68 2.60 -8.61
CA LYS A 54 15.75 3.29 -9.52
C LYS A 54 14.27 2.90 -9.30
N GLN A 55 13.95 2.33 -8.15
CA GLN A 55 12.61 1.96 -7.75
C GLN A 55 12.04 2.92 -6.70
N GLY A 56 10.74 3.11 -6.72
CA GLY A 56 10.03 3.96 -5.78
C GLY A 56 8.54 3.62 -5.76
N PRO A 57 7.75 4.27 -4.88
CA PRO A 57 6.34 3.97 -4.76
C PRO A 57 5.59 4.34 -6.05
N ALA A 58 4.69 3.45 -6.47
CA ALA A 58 3.66 3.78 -7.44
C ALA A 58 2.46 4.35 -6.69
N TRP A 59 1.99 5.52 -7.10
CA TRP A 59 0.91 6.24 -6.43
C TRP A 59 -0.26 6.48 -7.39
N ALA A 60 -1.47 6.21 -6.91
CA ALA A 60 -2.70 6.50 -7.63
C ALA A 60 -3.71 7.15 -6.68
N ASN A 61 -4.39 8.20 -7.16
CA ASN A 61 -5.48 8.80 -6.43
C ASN A 61 -6.80 8.09 -6.77
N SER A 62 -7.62 7.88 -5.76
CA SER A 62 -8.97 7.38 -5.88
C SER A 62 -9.97 8.47 -5.50
N LEU A 63 -11.26 8.21 -5.71
CA LEU A 63 -12.30 9.05 -5.16
C LEU A 63 -12.29 8.99 -3.63
N PHE A 64 -12.89 10.01 -3.03
CA PHE A 64 -12.91 10.17 -1.58
C PHE A 64 -13.62 9.00 -0.87
N GLU A 65 -14.70 8.51 -1.47
CA GLU A 65 -15.57 7.48 -0.91
C GLU A 65 -15.10 6.04 -1.16
N ASP A 66 -14.37 5.77 -2.27
CA ASP A 66 -14.12 4.40 -2.76
C ASP A 66 -12.67 3.91 -2.61
N ASN A 67 -11.86 4.64 -1.86
CA ASN A 67 -10.43 4.37 -1.80
C ASN A 67 -10.07 2.98 -1.20
N ALA A 68 -10.86 2.48 -0.26
CA ALA A 68 -10.64 1.15 0.30
C ALA A 68 -10.81 0.08 -0.79
N GLU A 69 -11.89 0.15 -1.55
CA GLU A 69 -12.21 -0.75 -2.65
C GLU A 69 -11.21 -0.64 -3.80
N HIS A 70 -10.78 0.58 -4.14
CA HIS A 70 -9.77 0.82 -5.16
C HIS A 70 -8.44 0.18 -4.77
N GLY A 71 -7.95 0.42 -3.56
CA GLY A 71 -6.71 -0.19 -3.07
C GLY A 71 -6.80 -1.70 -2.95
N PHE A 72 -7.94 -2.22 -2.54
CA PHE A 72 -8.21 -3.66 -2.50
C PHE A 72 -8.21 -4.27 -3.90
N GLY A 73 -8.84 -3.60 -4.87
CA GLY A 73 -8.80 -4.01 -6.28
C GLY A 73 -7.38 -4.03 -6.86
N MET A 74 -6.56 -3.03 -6.54
CA MET A 74 -5.13 -3.02 -6.89
C MET A 74 -4.40 -4.24 -6.32
N TYR A 75 -4.66 -4.58 -5.06
CA TYR A 75 -4.07 -5.76 -4.43
C TYR A 75 -4.50 -7.05 -5.10
N LEU A 76 -5.80 -7.25 -5.32
CA LEU A 76 -6.33 -8.45 -5.98
C LEU A 76 -5.79 -8.60 -7.42
N GLY A 77 -5.70 -7.51 -8.16
CA GLY A 77 -5.09 -7.49 -9.50
C GLY A 77 -3.63 -7.95 -9.47
N GLN A 78 -2.83 -7.38 -8.58
CA GLN A 78 -1.43 -7.76 -8.37
C GLN A 78 -1.29 -9.24 -8.00
N LYS A 79 -2.07 -9.69 -7.00
CA LYS A 79 -2.10 -11.07 -6.54
C LYS A 79 -2.43 -12.03 -7.67
N THR A 80 -3.51 -11.78 -8.40
CA THR A 80 -3.95 -12.65 -9.50
C THR A 80 -2.90 -12.78 -10.60
N LEU A 81 -2.30 -11.68 -11.04
CA LEU A 81 -1.28 -11.69 -12.08
C LEU A 81 0.00 -12.40 -11.62
N ARG A 82 0.37 -12.21 -10.36
CA ARG A 82 1.50 -12.89 -9.75
C ARG A 82 1.27 -14.39 -9.61
N ASP A 83 0.11 -14.79 -9.11
CA ASP A 83 -0.25 -16.21 -8.93
C ASP A 83 -0.30 -16.94 -10.27
N GLN A 84 -0.80 -16.31 -11.32
CA GLN A 84 -0.76 -16.85 -12.69
C GLN A 84 0.68 -17.07 -13.19
N ALA A 85 1.58 -16.12 -12.92
CA ALA A 85 2.98 -16.26 -13.29
C ALA A 85 3.66 -17.39 -12.49
N ILE A 86 3.40 -17.47 -11.18
CA ILE A 86 3.93 -18.54 -10.32
C ILE A 86 3.45 -19.91 -10.77
N ALA A 87 2.16 -20.09 -11.08
CA ALA A 87 1.62 -21.36 -11.56
C ALA A 87 2.30 -21.84 -12.87
N LYS A 88 2.67 -20.92 -13.77
CA LYS A 88 3.45 -21.27 -14.95
C LYS A 88 4.89 -21.65 -14.60
N LEU A 89 5.53 -20.94 -13.67
CA LEU A 89 6.87 -21.27 -13.20
C LEU A 89 6.91 -22.64 -12.51
N GLU A 90 5.89 -23.00 -11.74
CA GLU A 90 5.74 -24.33 -11.13
C GLU A 90 5.67 -25.42 -12.19
N LYS A 91 4.85 -25.21 -13.24
CA LYS A 91 4.77 -26.13 -14.37
C LYS A 91 6.09 -26.27 -15.12
N MET A 92 6.80 -25.15 -15.32
CA MET A 92 8.13 -25.18 -15.94
C MET A 92 9.14 -25.94 -15.09
N ALA A 93 9.15 -25.71 -13.75
CA ALA A 93 10.06 -26.39 -12.83
C ALA A 93 9.83 -27.91 -12.73
N ALA A 94 8.58 -28.34 -12.91
CA ALA A 94 8.21 -29.77 -12.94
C ALA A 94 8.57 -30.47 -14.25
N SER A 95 9.00 -29.73 -15.27
CA SER A 95 9.37 -30.30 -16.57
C SER A 95 10.77 -30.93 -16.54
N ASP A 96 10.92 -32.07 -17.19
CA ASP A 96 12.24 -32.73 -17.41
C ASP A 96 13.21 -31.88 -18.25
N LYS A 97 12.67 -30.85 -18.95
CA LYS A 97 13.46 -29.92 -19.77
C LYS A 97 14.00 -28.74 -18.98
N ALA A 98 13.59 -28.56 -17.72
CA ALA A 98 14.05 -27.47 -16.89
C ALA A 98 15.50 -27.71 -16.46
N SER A 99 16.35 -26.67 -16.61
CA SER A 99 17.72 -26.70 -16.15
C SER A 99 17.81 -26.76 -14.62
N ASP A 100 18.89 -27.27 -14.08
CA ASP A 100 19.10 -27.31 -12.63
C ASP A 100 19.24 -25.89 -12.05
N GLU A 101 19.82 -24.96 -12.81
CA GLU A 101 19.94 -23.55 -12.45
C GLU A 101 18.56 -22.89 -12.31
N PHE A 102 17.64 -23.14 -13.26
CA PHE A 102 16.26 -22.65 -13.17
C PHE A 102 15.54 -23.22 -11.95
N LYS A 103 15.64 -24.55 -11.72
CA LYS A 103 15.01 -25.20 -10.55
C LYS A 103 15.52 -24.63 -9.23
N ALA A 104 16.84 -24.40 -9.14
CA ALA A 104 17.45 -23.81 -7.95
C ALA A 104 16.98 -22.36 -7.72
N ALA A 105 16.95 -21.54 -8.77
CA ALA A 105 16.45 -20.15 -8.68
C ALA A 105 14.98 -20.11 -8.30
N PHE A 106 14.16 -21.00 -8.87
CA PHE A 106 12.74 -21.10 -8.55
C PHE A 106 12.51 -21.54 -7.09
N ALA A 107 13.23 -22.52 -6.60
CA ALA A 107 13.15 -22.97 -5.20
C ALA A 107 13.45 -21.83 -4.22
N LYS A 108 14.53 -21.09 -4.48
CA LYS A 108 14.92 -19.94 -3.67
C LYS A 108 13.88 -18.80 -3.70
N PHE A 109 13.33 -18.50 -4.89
CA PHE A 109 12.24 -17.55 -5.04
C PHE A 109 11.01 -17.97 -4.20
N MET A 110 10.65 -19.25 -4.19
CA MET A 110 9.51 -19.77 -3.42
C MET A 110 9.72 -19.68 -1.90
N GLU A 111 10.96 -19.81 -1.41
CA GLU A 111 11.28 -19.62 0.01
C GLU A 111 11.04 -18.18 0.47
N THR A 112 11.32 -17.20 -0.39
CA THR A 112 11.24 -15.76 -0.05
C THR A 112 9.98 -15.07 -0.59
N LYS A 113 9.12 -15.77 -1.32
CA LYS A 113 8.02 -15.18 -2.11
C LYS A 113 7.10 -14.23 -1.34
N ASP A 114 6.95 -14.40 -0.03
CA ASP A 114 6.07 -13.60 0.81
C ASP A 114 6.79 -12.47 1.55
N ASN A 115 8.12 -12.37 1.43
CA ASN A 115 8.94 -11.33 2.03
C ASN A 115 9.32 -10.28 0.96
N THR A 116 8.77 -9.07 1.06
CA THR A 116 9.01 -7.99 0.07
C THR A 116 10.48 -7.62 -0.11
N LYS A 117 11.26 -7.64 0.96
CA LYS A 117 12.67 -7.23 0.94
C LYS A 117 13.58 -8.32 0.36
N GLU A 118 13.40 -9.55 0.83
CA GLU A 118 14.25 -10.68 0.45
C GLU A 118 13.89 -11.25 -0.92
N ASN A 119 12.61 -11.17 -1.30
CA ASN A 119 12.12 -11.72 -2.56
C ASN A 119 12.66 -10.98 -3.80
N THR A 120 13.00 -9.70 -3.71
CA THR A 120 13.39 -8.91 -4.90
C THR A 120 14.64 -9.46 -5.59
N PRO A 121 15.78 -9.71 -4.92
CA PRO A 121 16.94 -10.30 -5.57
C PRO A 121 16.68 -11.72 -6.10
N ASP A 122 15.89 -12.51 -5.40
CA ASP A 122 15.56 -13.87 -5.84
C ASP A 122 14.61 -13.87 -7.06
N ALA A 123 13.67 -12.94 -7.11
CA ALA A 123 12.82 -12.72 -8.29
C ALA A 123 13.66 -12.28 -9.51
N GLN A 124 14.66 -11.42 -9.31
CA GLN A 124 15.56 -11.00 -10.39
C GLN A 124 16.43 -12.14 -10.90
N ALA A 125 16.96 -12.96 -10.00
CA ALA A 125 17.74 -14.15 -10.37
C ALA A 125 16.86 -15.15 -11.16
N LEU A 126 15.63 -15.38 -10.72
CA LEU A 126 14.69 -16.24 -11.43
C LEU A 126 14.31 -15.67 -12.81
N ILE A 127 14.06 -14.37 -12.92
CA ILE A 127 13.76 -13.72 -14.21
C ILE A 127 14.90 -13.96 -15.21
N ALA A 128 16.16 -13.89 -14.78
CA ALA A 128 17.29 -14.14 -15.66
C ALA A 128 17.30 -15.58 -16.23
N GLU A 129 16.91 -16.57 -15.43
CA GLU A 129 16.76 -17.95 -15.92
C GLU A 129 15.53 -18.12 -16.83
N VAL A 130 14.43 -17.42 -16.54
CA VAL A 130 13.24 -17.39 -17.42
C VAL A 130 13.58 -16.76 -18.77
N GLU A 131 14.40 -15.70 -18.82
CA GLU A 131 14.87 -15.07 -20.05
C GLU A 131 15.67 -16.05 -20.92
N LYS A 132 16.53 -16.88 -20.31
CA LYS A 132 17.27 -17.94 -21.01
C LYS A 132 16.32 -18.99 -21.59
N ALA A 133 15.33 -19.43 -20.81
CA ALA A 133 14.35 -20.40 -21.26
C ALA A 133 13.47 -19.87 -22.42
N ALA A 134 13.08 -18.60 -22.36
CA ALA A 134 12.34 -17.94 -23.44
C ALA A 134 13.18 -17.85 -24.72
N ALA A 135 14.46 -17.51 -24.61
CA ALA A 135 15.40 -17.46 -25.73
C ALA A 135 15.59 -18.87 -26.37
N ALA A 136 15.45 -19.93 -25.58
CA ALA A 136 15.45 -21.31 -26.06
C ALA A 136 14.11 -21.76 -26.67
N GLY A 137 13.11 -20.84 -26.76
CA GLY A 137 11.82 -21.10 -27.40
C GLY A 137 10.75 -21.69 -26.48
N CYS A 138 10.87 -21.55 -25.16
CA CYS A 138 9.83 -21.98 -24.22
C CYS A 138 8.65 -21.00 -24.21
N PRO A 139 7.42 -21.40 -24.62
CA PRO A 139 6.29 -20.48 -24.68
C PRO A 139 5.81 -20.03 -23.29
N ASP A 140 5.82 -20.92 -22.29
CA ASP A 140 5.43 -20.57 -20.93
C ASP A 140 6.40 -19.51 -20.33
N ALA A 141 7.70 -19.57 -20.66
CA ALA A 141 8.67 -18.58 -20.25
C ALA A 141 8.40 -17.21 -20.88
N ALA A 142 8.03 -17.16 -22.15
CA ALA A 142 7.65 -15.90 -22.82
C ALA A 142 6.44 -15.24 -22.14
N GLU A 143 5.40 -16.01 -21.81
CA GLU A 143 4.22 -15.49 -21.10
C GLU A 143 4.53 -15.04 -19.65
N VAL A 144 5.46 -15.69 -18.97
CA VAL A 144 5.93 -15.24 -17.65
C VAL A 144 6.65 -13.90 -17.77
N LEU A 145 7.46 -13.72 -18.82
CA LEU A 145 8.18 -12.45 -19.03
C LEU A 145 7.26 -11.25 -19.27
N GLU A 146 6.10 -11.45 -19.87
CA GLU A 146 5.08 -10.38 -19.99
C GLU A 146 4.60 -9.91 -18.60
N LYS A 147 4.67 -10.78 -17.61
CA LYS A 147 4.24 -10.53 -16.22
C LYS A 147 5.40 -10.38 -15.23
N LYS A 148 6.64 -10.30 -15.70
CA LYS A 148 7.83 -10.31 -14.84
C LYS A 148 7.84 -9.24 -13.74
N GLN A 149 7.21 -8.09 -14.01
CA GLN A 149 7.07 -6.99 -13.04
C GLN A 149 6.28 -7.35 -11.78
N TYR A 150 5.45 -8.40 -11.83
CA TYR A 150 4.63 -8.86 -10.70
C TYR A 150 5.32 -9.93 -9.85
N LEU A 151 6.43 -10.52 -10.30
CA LEU A 151 7.13 -11.58 -9.56
C LEU A 151 7.69 -11.07 -8.22
N ALA A 152 8.41 -9.95 -8.25
CA ALA A 152 8.86 -9.34 -7.00
C ALA A 152 7.68 -8.92 -6.13
N LYS A 153 7.67 -9.38 -4.86
CA LYS A 153 6.60 -9.08 -3.92
C LYS A 153 6.48 -7.58 -3.69
N LYS A 154 5.30 -7.04 -3.87
CA LYS A 154 4.96 -5.66 -3.56
C LYS A 154 4.01 -5.58 -2.36
N SER A 155 4.09 -4.49 -1.61
CA SER A 155 3.10 -4.13 -0.60
C SER A 155 2.10 -3.13 -1.15
N VAL A 156 0.83 -3.32 -0.86
CA VAL A 156 -0.23 -2.38 -1.22
C VAL A 156 -0.65 -1.61 0.02
N TRP A 157 -0.69 -0.30 -0.10
CA TRP A 157 -1.02 0.63 0.95
C TRP A 157 -2.20 1.50 0.55
N ILE A 158 -3.14 1.63 1.46
CA ILE A 158 -4.35 2.45 1.30
C ILE A 158 -4.19 3.66 2.22
N PHE A 159 -4.03 4.85 1.64
CA PHE A 159 -3.80 6.11 2.35
C PHE A 159 -5.06 6.97 2.31
N GLY A 160 -5.39 7.61 3.41
CA GLY A 160 -6.46 8.61 3.44
C GLY A 160 -6.62 9.25 4.80
N GLY A 161 -7.40 10.33 4.85
CA GLY A 161 -7.73 11.05 6.07
C GLY A 161 -8.87 10.40 6.85
N ASP A 162 -9.18 10.99 8.01
CA ASP A 162 -10.26 10.52 8.89
C ASP A 162 -11.65 10.66 8.27
N GLY A 163 -11.91 11.69 7.47
CA GLY A 163 -13.19 11.83 6.77
C GLY A 163 -13.49 10.65 5.84
N TRP A 164 -12.47 10.09 5.21
CA TRP A 164 -12.60 8.83 4.48
C TRP A 164 -12.80 7.65 5.42
N ALA A 165 -11.84 7.42 6.32
CA ALA A 165 -11.75 6.18 7.09
C ALA A 165 -12.82 6.05 8.19
N TYR A 166 -13.22 7.16 8.82
CA TYR A 166 -14.19 7.16 9.91
C TYR A 166 -15.64 7.34 9.42
N ASP A 167 -15.82 7.97 8.26
CA ASP A 167 -17.14 8.41 7.78
C ASP A 167 -17.49 7.75 6.44
N ILE A 168 -17.23 8.44 5.33
CA ILE A 168 -17.81 8.07 4.03
C ILE A 168 -17.26 6.75 3.46
N GLY A 169 -15.99 6.47 3.65
CA GLY A 169 -15.34 5.24 3.16
C GLY A 169 -15.28 4.10 4.19
N PHE A 170 -15.90 4.29 5.38
CA PHE A 170 -15.78 3.30 6.46
C PHE A 170 -16.33 1.93 6.07
N GLY A 171 -17.45 1.87 5.35
CA GLY A 171 -18.04 0.58 4.96
C GLY A 171 -17.11 -0.25 4.07
N GLY A 172 -16.47 0.38 3.09
CA GLY A 172 -15.46 -0.28 2.27
C GLY A 172 -14.21 -0.67 3.05
N LEU A 173 -13.74 0.22 3.92
CA LEU A 173 -12.59 -0.06 4.79
C LEU A 173 -12.86 -1.25 5.71
N ASP A 174 -14.03 -1.31 6.33
CA ASP A 174 -14.47 -2.40 7.18
C ASP A 174 -14.45 -3.74 6.42
N HIS A 175 -15.01 -3.75 5.20
CA HIS A 175 -14.99 -4.92 4.33
C HIS A 175 -13.56 -5.38 3.98
N VAL A 176 -12.67 -4.44 3.67
CA VAL A 176 -11.26 -4.74 3.35
C VAL A 176 -10.56 -5.35 4.57
N LEU A 177 -10.75 -4.79 5.77
CA LEU A 177 -10.20 -5.36 7.00
C LEU A 177 -10.76 -6.75 7.28
N ALA A 178 -12.07 -6.96 7.06
CA ALA A 178 -12.72 -8.26 7.23
C ALA A 178 -12.22 -9.34 6.25
N SER A 179 -11.67 -8.94 5.10
CA SER A 179 -11.18 -9.90 4.09
C SER A 179 -9.98 -10.73 4.53
N GLY A 180 -9.20 -10.25 5.51
CA GLY A 180 -7.95 -10.89 5.95
C GLY A 180 -6.83 -10.89 4.92
N GLU A 181 -6.99 -10.16 3.81
CA GLU A 181 -5.97 -10.07 2.77
C GLU A 181 -4.80 -9.15 3.18
N ASN A 182 -3.63 -9.39 2.60
CA ASN A 182 -2.39 -8.70 2.96
C ASN A 182 -2.31 -7.31 2.35
N VAL A 183 -3.08 -6.39 2.91
CA VAL A 183 -3.07 -4.95 2.58
C VAL A 183 -2.70 -4.14 3.81
N ASN A 184 -2.11 -2.97 3.59
CA ASN A 184 -1.76 -2.03 4.65
C ASN A 184 -2.65 -0.79 4.54
N VAL A 185 -3.17 -0.33 5.66
CA VAL A 185 -3.99 0.89 5.73
C VAL A 185 -3.27 1.92 6.57
N MET A 186 -3.15 3.14 6.03
CA MET A 186 -2.61 4.29 6.75
C MET A 186 -3.65 5.39 6.82
N VAL A 187 -4.17 5.63 8.01
CA VAL A 187 -5.13 6.71 8.26
C VAL A 187 -4.40 7.91 8.84
N PHE A 188 -4.45 9.02 8.13
CA PHE A 188 -4.00 10.32 8.63
C PHE A 188 -5.16 10.95 9.42
N ASP A 189 -5.16 10.73 10.72
CA ASP A 189 -6.22 11.20 11.62
C ASP A 189 -5.95 12.66 12.02
N THR A 190 -6.57 13.57 11.30
CA THR A 190 -6.50 15.01 11.56
C THR A 190 -7.68 15.53 12.38
N GLU A 191 -8.56 14.64 12.83
CA GLU A 191 -9.72 14.89 13.71
C GLU A 191 -10.82 15.74 13.07
N MET A 192 -10.70 16.06 11.77
CA MET A 192 -11.70 16.81 11.01
C MET A 192 -11.52 16.59 9.49
N TYR A 193 -12.53 16.92 8.69
CA TYR A 193 -12.39 17.07 7.23
C TYR A 193 -11.50 18.28 6.93
N SER A 194 -10.20 18.11 6.96
CA SER A 194 -9.25 19.24 6.91
C SER A 194 -9.18 19.89 5.53
N ASN A 195 -9.12 19.10 4.45
CA ASN A 195 -8.98 19.63 3.09
C ASN A 195 -10.19 20.44 2.62
N THR A 196 -11.38 20.08 3.04
CA THR A 196 -12.63 20.73 2.63
C THR A 196 -12.98 21.97 3.47
N GLY A 197 -12.27 22.23 4.57
CA GLY A 197 -12.43 23.44 5.36
C GLY A 197 -12.71 23.23 6.85
N GLY A 198 -12.39 22.09 7.43
CA GLY A 198 -12.46 21.88 8.88
C GLY A 198 -13.83 21.47 9.40
N GLN A 199 -14.55 20.62 8.68
CA GLN A 199 -15.84 20.09 9.13
C GLN A 199 -15.67 18.97 10.15
N ALA A 200 -16.61 18.85 11.07
CA ALA A 200 -16.65 17.76 12.04
C ALA A 200 -16.71 16.39 11.35
N SER A 201 -15.85 15.48 11.77
CA SER A 201 -15.87 14.06 11.41
C SER A 201 -16.25 13.19 12.62
N LYS A 202 -16.40 11.88 12.43
CA LYS A 202 -16.49 10.94 13.56
C LYS A 202 -15.16 10.80 14.32
N ALA A 203 -14.06 11.31 13.76
CA ALA A 203 -12.77 11.39 14.44
C ALA A 203 -12.61 12.64 15.31
N SER A 204 -13.46 13.65 15.17
CA SER A 204 -13.42 14.87 16.00
C SER A 204 -13.74 14.55 17.46
N ASN A 205 -12.99 15.14 18.38
CA ASN A 205 -13.14 14.89 19.81
C ASN A 205 -14.40 15.54 20.37
N ILE A 206 -14.88 15.05 21.51
CA ILE A 206 -15.97 15.69 22.22
C ILE A 206 -15.55 17.11 22.66
N GLY A 207 -16.42 18.09 22.46
CA GLY A 207 -16.15 19.50 22.76
C GLY A 207 -15.36 20.24 21.69
N GLU A 208 -14.83 19.56 20.68
CA GLU A 208 -14.07 20.19 19.59
C GLU A 208 -14.96 21.12 18.76
N VAL A 209 -14.49 22.35 18.56
CA VAL A 209 -15.17 23.37 17.77
C VAL A 209 -14.67 23.30 16.32
N CYS A 210 -15.56 23.00 15.40
CA CYS A 210 -15.28 22.92 13.97
C CYS A 210 -16.54 23.24 13.15
N GLN A 211 -16.41 23.25 11.83
CA GLN A 211 -17.58 23.44 10.96
C GLN A 211 -18.64 22.37 11.25
N PHE A 212 -19.91 22.76 11.33
CA PHE A 212 -21.06 21.95 11.75
C PHE A 212 -21.05 21.52 13.23
N ALA A 213 -20.10 22.01 14.01
CA ALA A 213 -20.03 21.82 15.46
C ALA A 213 -19.56 23.12 16.14
N ALA A 214 -20.21 24.26 15.84
CA ALA A 214 -19.84 25.59 16.33
C ALA A 214 -19.93 25.74 17.87
N ALA A 215 -20.80 24.96 18.51
CA ALA A 215 -20.96 24.93 19.98
C ALA A 215 -20.10 23.82 20.63
N GLY A 216 -19.26 23.15 19.85
CA GLY A 216 -18.51 21.96 20.24
C GLY A 216 -19.23 20.66 19.87
N LYS A 217 -18.47 19.65 19.47
CA LYS A 217 -19.01 18.33 19.14
C LYS A 217 -19.57 17.66 20.38
N GLU A 218 -20.82 17.21 20.32
CA GLU A 218 -21.53 16.61 21.46
C GLU A 218 -21.22 15.12 21.66
N ILE A 219 -20.79 14.43 20.58
CA ILE A 219 -20.59 12.98 20.55
C ILE A 219 -19.09 12.65 20.59
N SER A 220 -18.73 11.63 21.35
CA SER A 220 -17.35 11.14 21.46
C SER A 220 -16.78 10.70 20.12
N LYS A 221 -15.46 10.75 20.01
CA LYS A 221 -14.70 10.20 18.89
C LYS A 221 -14.98 8.71 18.71
N LYS A 222 -15.22 8.29 17.47
CA LYS A 222 -15.29 6.88 17.08
C LYS A 222 -13.92 6.24 17.26
N SER A 223 -13.85 5.06 17.87
CA SER A 223 -12.60 4.31 17.99
C SER A 223 -12.42 3.37 16.80
N LEU A 224 -11.80 3.87 15.73
CA LEU A 224 -11.52 3.07 14.54
C LEU A 224 -10.53 1.94 14.84
N ALA A 225 -9.53 2.20 15.70
CA ALA A 225 -8.55 1.21 16.11
C ALA A 225 -9.19 0.01 16.83
N GLU A 226 -10.11 0.26 17.78
CA GLU A 226 -10.84 -0.83 18.49
C GLU A 226 -11.73 -1.63 17.55
N ILE A 227 -12.38 -0.98 16.58
CA ILE A 227 -13.16 -1.68 15.55
C ILE A 227 -12.25 -2.60 14.73
N ALA A 228 -11.11 -2.12 14.27
CA ALA A 228 -10.15 -2.92 13.53
C ALA A 228 -9.59 -4.08 14.37
N MET A 229 -9.30 -3.85 15.66
CA MET A 229 -8.85 -4.90 16.59
C MET A 229 -9.90 -5.98 16.83
N SER A 230 -11.19 -5.68 16.68
CA SER A 230 -12.28 -6.64 16.89
C SER A 230 -12.23 -7.84 15.93
N TYR A 231 -11.56 -7.70 14.77
CA TYR A 231 -11.33 -8.81 13.84
C TYR A 231 -10.34 -9.86 14.37
N GLY A 232 -9.51 -9.53 15.36
CA GLY A 232 -8.58 -10.46 16.02
C GLY A 232 -7.32 -10.83 15.23
N TYR A 233 -7.31 -10.67 13.92
CA TYR A 233 -6.16 -10.94 13.03
C TYR A 233 -5.56 -9.69 12.39
N VAL A 234 -6.16 -8.52 12.59
CA VAL A 234 -5.65 -7.25 12.08
C VAL A 234 -4.62 -6.70 13.06
N TYR A 235 -3.39 -6.46 12.59
CA TYR A 235 -2.40 -5.71 13.36
C TYR A 235 -2.78 -4.23 13.35
N VAL A 236 -2.90 -3.63 14.53
CA VAL A 236 -3.28 -2.22 14.68
C VAL A 236 -2.21 -1.47 15.45
N ALA A 237 -1.79 -0.33 14.93
CA ALA A 237 -0.91 0.60 15.62
C ALA A 237 -1.49 2.01 15.56
N GLN A 238 -1.55 2.69 16.69
CA GLN A 238 -1.89 4.10 16.79
C GLN A 238 -0.64 4.86 17.22
N ILE A 239 -0.22 5.80 16.40
CA ILE A 239 1.04 6.54 16.57
C ILE A 239 0.81 8.05 16.54
N ALA A 240 1.60 8.77 17.29
CA ALA A 240 1.63 10.23 17.27
C ALA A 240 3.05 10.73 17.50
N LEU A 241 3.45 11.84 16.88
CA LEU A 241 4.72 12.51 17.14
C LEU A 241 4.79 12.92 18.61
N GLY A 242 5.87 12.54 19.29
CA GLY A 242 6.07 12.87 20.69
C GLY A 242 5.26 12.04 21.70
N ALA A 243 4.48 11.05 21.27
CA ALA A 243 3.73 10.17 22.17
C ALA A 243 4.66 9.32 23.06
N ASN A 244 5.75 8.82 22.48
CA ASN A 244 6.81 8.10 23.19
C ASN A 244 8.15 8.37 22.48
N PRO A 245 9.11 9.06 23.11
CA PRO A 245 10.41 9.36 22.48
C PRO A 245 11.41 8.19 22.49
N ASN A 246 11.06 7.05 23.12
CA ASN A 246 11.94 5.88 23.21
C ASN A 246 11.58 4.82 22.17
#